data_a2b84e43cd813db75c6a0b3101b3bf66
#
_entry.id   a2b84e43cd813db75c6a0b3101b3bf66
#
_cell.length_a   1.000
_cell.length_b   1.000
_cell.length_c   1.000
_cell.angle_alpha   90.00
_cell.angle_beta   90.00
_cell.angle_gamma   90.00
#
_symmetry.space_group_name_H-M   'P 1'
#
loop_
_entity.id
_entity.type
_entity.pdbx_description
1 polymer ?
#
loop_
_entity_poly.entity_id
_entity_poly.type
_entity_poly.pdbx_seq_one_letter_code
_entity_poly.pdbx_strand_id
1 'polypeptide(L)'
;MNFYQIKSPLTQITEEKTAGYIGALSEAFGEEFKRVSLEEYLHDDFSLLYVASGGSEGYFIEVFEQLKDKPCIILTSGDSNSLAASMEILSFLKQHGAEGEILHGSVTAIAERIRSLRNAYRAKAALKGKKIGVPGLADAATVV
;
A
#
# COMPACT_ATOMS: atom_id res chain seq x y z
N MET A 1 2.40 8.62 -8.37
CA MET A 1 2.04 7.58 -7.37
C MET A 1 1.87 8.22 -6.00
N ASN A 2 0.73 8.01 -5.34
CA ASN A 2 0.48 8.59 -4.02
C ASN A 2 0.91 7.65 -2.89
N PHE A 3 1.40 8.22 -1.78
CA PHE A 3 1.66 7.46 -0.57
C PHE A 3 1.29 8.27 0.69
N TYR A 4 0.72 7.57 1.67
CA TYR A 4 0.51 8.09 3.01
C TYR A 4 1.64 7.58 3.93
N GLN A 5 2.26 8.47 4.69
CA GLN A 5 3.40 8.13 5.55
C GLN A 5 2.99 8.04 7.01
N ILE A 6 3.39 6.96 7.67
CA ILE A 6 3.36 6.83 9.13
C ILE A 6 4.78 6.68 9.69
N LYS A 7 5.03 7.32 10.82
CA LYS A 7 6.29 7.20 11.57
C LYS A 7 6.05 7.47 13.06
N SER A 8 6.92 6.95 13.90
CA SER A 8 6.92 7.30 15.32
C SER A 8 7.35 8.76 15.52
N PRO A 9 6.73 9.53 16.41
CA PRO A 9 7.17 10.88 16.75
C PRO A 9 8.53 10.89 17.46
N LEU A 10 8.93 9.74 18.04
CA LEU A 10 10.20 9.59 18.72
C LEU A 10 11.36 9.26 17.77
N THR A 11 11.07 8.94 16.52
CA THR A 11 12.09 8.57 15.55
C THR A 11 12.64 9.81 14.85
N GLN A 12 13.97 9.92 14.86
CA GLN A 12 14.71 10.98 14.17
C GLN A 12 15.01 10.63 12.71
N ILE A 13 14.12 9.89 12.03
CA ILE A 13 14.28 9.74 10.58
C ILE A 13 14.15 11.10 9.92
N THR A 14 15.18 11.49 9.17
CA THR A 14 15.21 12.80 8.53
C THR A 14 14.30 12.82 7.30
N GLU A 15 13.73 13.96 7.01
CA GLU A 15 13.01 14.18 5.75
C GLU A 15 13.93 13.95 4.53
N GLU A 16 15.23 14.22 4.67
CA GLU A 16 16.24 13.96 3.64
C GLU A 16 16.36 12.46 3.31
N LYS A 17 16.42 11.57 4.34
CA LYS A 17 16.44 10.11 4.11
C LYS A 17 15.18 9.63 3.43
N THR A 18 14.03 10.09 3.89
CA THR A 18 12.75 9.78 3.24
C THR A 18 12.74 10.25 1.79
N ALA A 19 13.13 11.50 1.54
CA ALA A 19 13.18 12.06 0.20
C ALA A 19 14.16 11.30 -0.72
N GLY A 20 15.30 10.87 -0.20
CA GLY A 20 16.27 10.06 -0.93
C GLY A 20 15.69 8.71 -1.37
N TYR A 21 15.05 7.99 -0.45
CA TYR A 21 14.42 6.70 -0.75
C TYR A 21 13.24 6.84 -1.73
N ILE A 22 12.35 7.79 -1.49
CA ILE A 22 11.20 8.07 -2.36
C ILE A 22 11.65 8.58 -3.74
N GLY A 23 12.71 9.39 -3.79
CA GLY A 23 13.30 9.84 -5.04
C GLY A 23 13.83 8.70 -5.90
N ALA A 24 14.57 7.76 -5.29
CA ALA A 24 15.06 6.57 -5.98
C ALA A 24 13.91 5.68 -6.50
N LEU A 25 12.84 5.53 -5.74
CA LEU A 25 11.63 4.82 -6.19
C LEU A 25 10.94 5.53 -7.35
N SER A 26 10.82 6.87 -7.28
CA SER A 26 10.23 7.67 -8.35
C SER A 26 11.00 7.52 -9.65
N GLU A 27 12.33 7.53 -9.58
CA GLU A 27 13.20 7.31 -10.74
C GLU A 27 13.02 5.90 -11.34
N ALA A 28 13.10 4.85 -10.51
CA ALA A 28 12.94 3.46 -10.96
C ALA A 28 11.53 3.17 -11.49
N PHE A 29 10.51 3.80 -10.92
CA PHE A 29 9.13 3.65 -11.35
C PHE A 29 8.79 4.48 -12.59
N GLY A 30 9.49 5.60 -12.82
CA GLY A 30 9.28 6.53 -13.92
C GLY A 30 8.11 7.50 -13.71
N GLU A 31 7.66 7.69 -12.45
CA GLU A 31 6.57 8.57 -12.08
C GLU A 31 6.83 9.12 -10.66
N GLU A 32 6.52 10.39 -10.42
CA GLU A 32 6.70 11.02 -9.12
C GLU A 32 5.86 10.35 -8.03
N PHE A 33 6.48 10.09 -6.87
CA PHE A 33 5.79 9.64 -5.68
C PHE A 33 5.48 10.85 -4.80
N LYS A 34 4.19 11.08 -4.54
CA LYS A 34 3.68 12.20 -3.76
C LYS A 34 3.18 11.75 -2.40
N ARG A 35 3.64 12.44 -1.34
CA ARG A 35 3.06 12.29 0.00
C ARG A 35 1.69 12.96 0.01
N VAL A 36 0.70 12.24 0.50
CA VAL A 36 -0.69 12.70 0.59
C VAL A 36 -1.20 12.61 2.03
N SER A 37 -2.29 13.30 2.32
CA SER A 37 -3.03 13.18 3.58
C SER A 37 -3.71 11.81 3.72
N LEU A 38 -4.15 11.47 4.94
CA LEU A 38 -4.94 10.25 5.16
C LEU A 38 -6.24 10.30 4.34
N GLU A 39 -6.90 11.44 4.28
CA GLU A 39 -8.13 11.62 3.52
C GLU A 39 -7.93 11.34 2.03
N GLU A 40 -6.89 11.93 1.42
CA GLU A 40 -6.54 11.67 0.02
C GLU A 40 -6.18 10.20 -0.22
N TYR A 41 -5.41 9.58 0.70
CA TYR A 41 -5.07 8.16 0.64
C TYR A 41 -6.31 7.27 0.64
N LEU A 42 -7.30 7.57 1.48
CA LEU A 42 -8.54 6.79 1.58
C LEU A 42 -9.40 6.86 0.32
N HIS A 43 -9.40 8.01 -0.37
CA HIS A 43 -10.19 8.23 -1.59
C HIS A 43 -9.48 7.78 -2.87
N ASP A 44 -8.19 7.48 -2.81
CA ASP A 44 -7.42 7.03 -3.96
C ASP A 44 -7.67 5.53 -4.23
N ASP A 45 -7.90 5.18 -5.48
CA ASP A 45 -8.11 3.78 -5.90
C ASP A 45 -6.87 2.90 -5.65
N PHE A 46 -5.67 3.48 -5.79
CA PHE A 46 -4.41 2.77 -5.56
C PHE A 46 -3.33 3.72 -5.03
N SER A 47 -2.95 3.53 -3.79
CA SER A 47 -1.89 4.28 -3.11
C SER A 47 -1.14 3.39 -2.12
N LEU A 48 0.01 3.84 -1.65
CA LEU A 48 0.90 3.08 -0.78
C LEU A 48 0.83 3.61 0.65
N LEU A 49 0.98 2.72 1.63
CA LEU A 49 1.24 3.07 3.01
C LEU A 49 2.75 2.99 3.26
N TYR A 50 3.42 4.13 3.42
CA TYR A 50 4.84 4.15 3.73
C TYR A 50 5.07 4.13 5.23
N VAL A 51 5.63 3.01 5.72
CA VAL A 51 6.07 2.85 7.12
C VAL A 51 7.52 3.28 7.21
N ALA A 52 7.75 4.48 7.75
CA ALA A 52 9.07 5.10 7.77
C ALA A 52 9.92 4.71 8.98
N SER A 53 9.30 4.23 10.07
CA SER A 53 10.03 3.82 11.28
C SER A 53 9.26 2.79 12.10
N GLY A 54 9.97 2.09 12.98
CA GLY A 54 9.37 1.35 14.10
C GLY A 54 8.64 2.27 15.08
N GLY A 55 7.80 1.70 15.92
CA GLY A 55 6.95 2.46 16.86
C GLY A 55 5.80 3.21 16.18
N SER A 56 5.48 2.88 14.94
CA SER A 56 4.36 3.46 14.19
C SER A 56 3.12 2.56 14.17
N GLU A 57 3.18 1.37 14.74
CA GLU A 57 2.10 0.37 14.77
C GLU A 57 0.85 0.92 15.47
N GLY A 58 1.04 1.66 16.56
CA GLY A 58 -0.05 2.31 17.29
C GLY A 58 -0.86 3.27 16.41
N TYR A 59 -0.18 4.09 15.60
CA TYR A 59 -0.84 4.99 14.64
C TYR A 59 -1.62 4.25 13.58
N PHE A 60 -1.09 3.11 13.12
CA PHE A 60 -1.80 2.29 12.18
C PHE A 60 -3.10 1.76 12.78
N ILE A 61 -3.05 1.26 14.02
CA ILE A 61 -4.23 0.74 14.73
C ILE A 61 -5.30 1.84 14.90
N GLU A 62 -4.91 3.06 15.23
CA GLU A 62 -5.83 4.19 15.36
C GLU A 62 -6.61 4.50 14.08
N VAL A 63 -6.00 4.31 12.91
CA VAL A 63 -6.63 4.59 11.61
C VAL A 63 -7.21 3.34 10.94
N PHE A 64 -6.99 2.16 11.50
CA PHE A 64 -7.33 0.88 10.88
C PHE A 64 -8.81 0.77 10.49
N GLU A 65 -9.73 1.23 11.33
CA GLU A 65 -11.17 1.17 11.03
C GLU A 65 -11.54 1.91 9.73
N GLN A 66 -10.76 2.93 9.36
CA GLN A 66 -10.93 3.66 8.11
C GLN A 66 -10.27 2.95 6.92
N LEU A 67 -9.27 2.09 7.20
CA LEU A 67 -8.44 1.41 6.19
C LEU A 67 -8.91 -0.01 5.86
N LYS A 68 -9.70 -0.65 6.72
CA LYS A 68 -10.00 -2.09 6.67
C LYS A 68 -10.62 -2.59 5.36
N ASP A 69 -11.32 -1.73 4.65
CA ASP A 69 -11.97 -2.06 3.38
C ASP A 69 -11.06 -1.82 2.15
N LYS A 70 -9.86 -1.28 2.38
CA LYS A 70 -8.86 -1.01 1.34
C LYS A 70 -7.67 -1.94 1.52
N PRO A 71 -7.28 -2.73 0.50
CA PRO A 71 -6.04 -3.50 0.58
C PRO A 71 -4.84 -2.60 0.86
N CYS A 72 -4.06 -2.98 1.87
CA CYS A 72 -2.96 -2.17 2.38
C CYS A 72 -1.64 -2.60 1.74
N ILE A 73 -1.12 -1.81 0.81
CA ILE A 73 0.19 -2.02 0.21
C ILE A 73 1.23 -1.24 1.00
N ILE A 74 1.97 -1.97 1.84
CA ILE A 74 2.94 -1.40 2.78
C ILE A 74 4.29 -1.27 2.09
N LEU A 75 4.80 -0.04 2.03
CA LEU A 75 6.14 0.26 1.54
C LEU A 75 7.07 0.52 2.73
N THR A 76 8.26 -0.06 2.74
CA THR A 76 9.26 0.19 3.77
C THR A 76 10.69 0.13 3.22
N SER A 77 11.54 1.06 3.67
CA SER A 77 12.97 1.02 3.37
C SER A 77 13.74 -0.01 4.23
N GLY A 78 13.17 -0.40 5.37
CA GLY A 78 13.84 -1.22 6.39
C GLY A 78 14.63 -0.40 7.42
N ASP A 79 14.83 0.88 7.17
CA ASP A 79 15.54 1.77 8.12
C ASP A 79 14.71 1.97 9.40
N SER A 80 15.42 2.29 10.50
CA SER A 80 14.80 2.66 11.78
C SER A 80 13.72 1.66 12.26
N ASN A 81 13.99 0.35 12.10
CA ASN A 81 13.07 -0.75 12.45
C ASN A 81 11.72 -0.74 11.69
N SER A 82 11.64 -0.03 10.59
CA SER A 82 10.39 0.08 9.81
C SER A 82 9.92 -1.26 9.22
N LEU A 83 10.86 -2.17 8.91
CA LEU A 83 10.47 -3.51 8.43
C LEU A 83 9.77 -4.33 9.53
N ALA A 84 10.29 -4.31 10.76
CA ALA A 84 9.66 -4.98 11.89
C ALA A 84 8.24 -4.43 12.13
N ALA A 85 8.09 -3.10 12.18
CA ALA A 85 6.79 -2.45 12.28
C ALA A 85 5.83 -2.85 11.14
N SER A 86 6.33 -2.92 9.91
CA SER A 86 5.55 -3.36 8.76
C SER A 86 5.05 -4.81 8.91
N MET A 87 5.88 -5.69 9.47
CA MET A 87 5.50 -7.08 9.73
C MET A 87 4.43 -7.20 10.82
N GLU A 88 4.52 -6.39 11.88
CA GLU A 88 3.50 -6.32 12.92
C GLU A 88 2.17 -5.79 12.37
N ILE A 89 2.20 -4.73 11.56
CA ILE A 89 1.02 -4.21 10.87
C ILE A 89 0.40 -5.27 9.96
N LEU A 90 1.20 -5.99 9.18
CA LEU A 90 0.69 -7.05 8.30
C LEU A 90 0.07 -8.20 9.10
N SER A 91 0.68 -8.58 10.23
CA SER A 91 0.13 -9.58 11.14
C SER A 91 -1.23 -9.13 11.71
N PHE A 92 -1.32 -7.88 12.15
CA PHE A 92 -2.57 -7.28 12.63
C PHE A 92 -3.67 -7.29 11.56
N LEU A 93 -3.34 -6.87 10.32
CA LEU A 93 -4.26 -6.91 9.18
C LEU A 93 -4.84 -8.32 8.98
N LYS A 94 -3.98 -9.33 8.91
CA LYS A 94 -4.38 -10.73 8.72
C LYS A 94 -5.28 -11.26 9.83
N GLN A 95 -4.99 -10.90 11.09
CA GLN A 95 -5.83 -11.27 12.24
C GLN A 95 -7.23 -10.65 12.17
N HIS A 96 -7.38 -9.52 11.50
CA HIS A 96 -8.66 -8.81 11.33
C HIS A 96 -9.32 -9.06 9.96
N GLY A 97 -8.82 -10.06 9.20
CA GLY A 97 -9.40 -10.43 7.91
C GLY A 97 -9.16 -9.40 6.79
N ALA A 98 -8.24 -8.46 6.99
CA ALA A 98 -7.88 -7.46 5.99
C ALA A 98 -6.71 -7.93 5.12
N GLU A 99 -6.67 -7.47 3.88
CA GLU A 99 -5.60 -7.79 2.93
C GLU A 99 -4.45 -6.79 3.02
N GLY A 100 -3.22 -7.30 2.91
CA GLY A 100 -2.03 -6.48 2.88
C GLY A 100 -0.83 -7.20 2.28
N GLU A 101 0.13 -6.42 1.79
CA GLU A 101 1.40 -6.88 1.26
C GLU A 101 2.52 -5.91 1.65
N ILE A 102 3.69 -6.44 2.00
CA ILE A 102 4.89 -5.63 2.29
C ILE A 102 5.78 -5.59 1.05
N LEU A 103 6.12 -4.38 0.62
CA LEU A 103 7.11 -4.11 -0.41
C LEU A 103 8.42 -3.69 0.26
N HIS A 104 9.42 -4.57 0.18
CA HIS A 104 10.75 -4.37 0.74
C HIS A 104 11.80 -5.03 -0.16
N GLY A 105 13.00 -4.47 -0.21
CA GLY A 105 14.10 -4.99 -1.02
C GLY A 105 14.66 -3.95 -2.00
N SER A 106 15.12 -4.38 -3.17
CA SER A 106 15.68 -3.44 -4.15
C SER A 106 14.60 -2.52 -4.73
N VAL A 107 14.99 -1.28 -4.96
CA VAL A 107 14.10 -0.25 -5.53
C VAL A 107 13.48 -0.69 -6.87
N THR A 108 14.29 -1.36 -7.71
CA THR A 108 13.84 -1.88 -9.00
C THR A 108 12.75 -2.96 -8.83
N ALA A 109 12.97 -3.94 -7.94
CA ALA A 109 11.99 -4.99 -7.68
C ALA A 109 10.69 -4.43 -7.09
N ILE A 110 10.80 -3.45 -6.17
CA ILE A 110 9.65 -2.75 -5.61
C ILE A 110 8.87 -2.02 -6.73
N ALA A 111 9.56 -1.28 -7.59
CA ALA A 111 8.92 -0.56 -8.69
C ALA A 111 8.17 -1.51 -9.65
N GLU A 112 8.75 -2.65 -9.99
CA GLU A 112 8.10 -3.68 -10.81
C GLU A 112 6.87 -4.26 -10.12
N ARG A 113 6.96 -4.55 -8.82
CA ARG A 113 5.83 -5.07 -8.06
C ARG A 113 4.69 -4.05 -7.96
N ILE A 114 4.99 -2.77 -7.75
CA ILE A 114 3.99 -1.69 -7.75
C ILE A 114 3.27 -1.62 -9.10
N ARG A 115 3.99 -1.71 -10.23
CA ARG A 115 3.36 -1.73 -11.57
C ARG A 115 2.39 -2.90 -11.71
N SER A 116 2.82 -4.10 -11.31
CA SER A 116 2.00 -5.31 -11.36
C SER A 116 0.74 -5.16 -10.52
N LEU A 117 0.85 -4.72 -9.26
CA LEU A 117 -0.27 -4.49 -8.36
C LEU A 117 -1.23 -3.43 -8.91
N ARG A 118 -0.72 -2.27 -9.35
CA ARG A 118 -1.55 -1.21 -9.93
C ARG A 118 -2.34 -1.70 -11.13
N ASN A 119 -1.72 -2.49 -12.02
CA ASN A 119 -2.41 -3.06 -13.16
C ASN A 119 -3.50 -4.06 -12.74
N ALA A 120 -3.24 -4.91 -11.76
CA ALA A 120 -4.23 -5.84 -11.22
C ALA A 120 -5.42 -5.11 -10.59
N TYR A 121 -5.17 -4.05 -9.81
CA TYR A 121 -6.24 -3.22 -9.23
C TYR A 121 -7.07 -2.51 -10.28
N ARG A 122 -6.44 -1.95 -11.31
CA ARG A 122 -7.13 -1.32 -12.44
C ARG A 122 -8.00 -2.33 -13.20
N ALA A 123 -7.49 -3.53 -13.44
CA ALA A 123 -8.25 -4.60 -14.07
C ALA A 123 -9.44 -5.02 -13.21
N LYS A 124 -9.26 -5.21 -11.90
CA LYS A 124 -10.34 -5.51 -10.95
C LYS A 124 -11.40 -4.42 -10.98
N ALA A 125 -11.01 -3.16 -10.92
CA ALA A 125 -11.94 -2.02 -10.97
C ALA A 125 -12.73 -1.97 -12.29
N ALA A 126 -12.07 -2.22 -13.43
CA ALA A 126 -12.70 -2.25 -14.74
C ALA A 126 -13.71 -3.40 -14.91
N LEU A 127 -13.48 -4.52 -14.20
CA LEU A 127 -14.37 -5.70 -14.24
C LEU A 127 -15.48 -5.66 -13.19
N LYS A 128 -15.32 -4.82 -12.17
CA LYS A 128 -16.31 -4.72 -11.07
C LYS A 128 -17.71 -4.43 -11.61
N GLY A 129 -18.68 -5.24 -11.18
CA GLY A 129 -20.08 -5.11 -11.60
C GLY A 129 -20.37 -5.65 -13.01
N LYS A 130 -19.36 -6.12 -13.77
CA LYS A 130 -19.58 -6.75 -15.07
C LYS A 130 -20.19 -8.14 -14.90
N LYS A 131 -21.07 -8.50 -15.81
CA LYS A 131 -21.62 -9.85 -15.88
C LYS A 131 -20.77 -10.71 -16.81
N ILE A 132 -20.44 -11.90 -16.34
CA ILE A 132 -19.71 -12.89 -17.13
C ILE A 132 -20.72 -13.95 -17.57
N GLY A 133 -20.97 -14.03 -18.88
CA GLY A 133 -21.76 -15.11 -19.49
C GLY A 133 -20.86 -16.33 -19.70
N VAL A 134 -21.31 -17.50 -19.20
CA VAL A 134 -20.67 -18.78 -19.48
C VAL A 134 -21.54 -19.55 -20.42
N PRO A 135 -21.08 -19.93 -21.63
CA PRO A 135 -21.85 -20.73 -22.55
C PRO A 135 -22.31 -22.03 -21.90
N GLY A 136 -23.59 -22.33 -21.97
CA GLY A 136 -24.20 -23.57 -21.42
C GLY A 136 -24.65 -23.45 -19.96
N LEU A 137 -24.49 -22.30 -19.28
CA LEU A 137 -25.09 -22.03 -17.98
C LEU A 137 -26.29 -21.09 -18.12
N ALA A 138 -27.34 -21.35 -17.31
CA ALA A 138 -28.57 -20.55 -17.33
C ALA A 138 -28.37 -19.12 -16.77
N ASP A 139 -27.42 -18.93 -15.85
CA ASP A 139 -27.21 -17.69 -15.14
C ASP A 139 -25.81 -17.09 -15.40
N ALA A 140 -25.75 -15.75 -15.42
CA ALA A 140 -24.49 -15.01 -15.51
C ALA A 140 -23.92 -14.76 -14.10
N ALA A 141 -22.58 -14.92 -13.94
CA ALA A 141 -21.87 -14.50 -12.74
C ALA A 141 -21.57 -13.00 -12.77
N THR A 142 -21.64 -12.33 -11.61
CA THR A 142 -21.26 -10.91 -11.46
C THR A 142 -19.90 -10.81 -10.78
N VAL A 143 -19.01 -9.99 -11.34
CA VAL A 143 -17.69 -9.69 -10.73
C VAL A 143 -17.90 -8.69 -9.60
N VAL A 144 -17.42 -9.05 -8.40
CA VAL A 144 -17.46 -8.24 -7.18
C VAL A 144 -16.13 -7.54 -6.90
#